data_2051bf55ac8d498d7db6934e9d54c31c
#
_entry.id   2051bf55ac8d498d7db6934e9d54c31c
#
_cell.length_a   1.000
_cell.length_b   1.000
_cell.length_c   1.000
_cell.angle_alpha   90.00
_cell.angle_beta   90.00
_cell.angle_gamma   90.00
#
_symmetry.space_group_name_H-M   'P 1'
#
loop_
_entity.id
_entity.type
_entity.pdbx_description
1 polymer ?
#
loop_
_entity_poly.entity_id
_entity_poly.type
_entity_poly.pdbx_seq_one_letter_code
_entity_poly.pdbx_strand_id
1 'polypeptide(L)'
;MRDEIRDKFFDRLNQIMIESQYTIVSSLIDKRKYSHFNTPDNPYSVGTKFGVEHVFFEMQEHEQRGRKILIIFESRGRNEDRTLEEEFKKMVEQSNLNGIKGMFDFHCVSKKANLPGLQLADLVARPIGVHYLHPEQHNRAWEMLLPKMRTSHDGKLEGYGLKIYPQFDPTE
;
A
#
# COMPACT_ATOMS: atom_id res chain seq x y z
N MET A 1 -22.31 -14.60 24.63
CA MET A 1 -21.18 -13.87 25.28
C MET A 1 -19.95 -13.72 24.37
N ARG A 2 -19.34 -14.83 23.81
CA ARG A 2 -18.18 -14.66 22.86
C ARG A 2 -18.58 -13.94 21.57
N ASP A 3 -19.73 -14.21 21.02
CA ASP A 3 -20.19 -13.61 19.75
C ASP A 3 -20.53 -12.12 19.91
N GLU A 4 -21.16 -11.73 21.00
CA GLU A 4 -21.47 -10.31 21.29
C GLU A 4 -20.19 -9.46 21.45
N ILE A 5 -19.13 -10.00 22.05
CA ILE A 5 -17.85 -9.30 22.20
C ILE A 5 -17.19 -9.16 20.84
N ARG A 6 -17.22 -10.21 20.02
CA ARG A 6 -16.70 -10.20 18.66
C ARG A 6 -17.42 -9.17 17.79
N ASP A 7 -18.74 -9.15 17.85
CA ASP A 7 -19.54 -8.25 17.02
C ASP A 7 -19.30 -6.78 17.42
N LYS A 8 -19.27 -6.47 18.71
CA LYS A 8 -18.90 -5.13 19.21
C LYS A 8 -17.49 -4.73 18.80
N PHE A 9 -16.53 -5.66 18.79
CA PHE A 9 -15.17 -5.40 18.33
C PHE A 9 -15.15 -5.04 16.83
N PHE A 10 -15.84 -5.81 15.99
CA PHE A 10 -15.89 -5.53 14.56
C PHE A 10 -16.65 -4.23 14.26
N ASP A 11 -17.72 -3.94 14.97
CA ASP A 11 -18.45 -2.68 14.82
C ASP A 11 -17.55 -1.48 15.15
N ARG A 12 -16.78 -1.58 16.24
CA ARG A 12 -15.84 -0.53 16.62
C ARG A 12 -14.68 -0.39 15.63
N LEU A 13 -14.15 -1.51 15.14
CA LEU A 13 -13.11 -1.52 14.11
C LEU A 13 -13.62 -0.85 12.83
N ASN A 14 -14.81 -1.22 12.38
CA ASN A 14 -15.45 -0.64 11.20
C ASN A 14 -15.65 0.88 11.37
N GLN A 15 -16.09 1.31 12.53
CA GLN A 15 -16.25 2.73 12.84
C GLN A 15 -14.91 3.47 12.74
N ILE A 16 -13.83 2.93 13.32
CA ILE A 16 -12.48 3.51 13.23
C ILE A 16 -12.03 3.59 11.77
N MET A 17 -12.23 2.53 10.99
CA MET A 17 -11.85 2.48 9.58
C MET A 17 -12.59 3.55 8.75
N ILE A 18 -13.85 3.80 9.04
CA ILE A 18 -14.67 4.79 8.33
C ILE A 18 -14.31 6.23 8.74
N GLU A 19 -14.19 6.49 10.04
CA GLU A 19 -14.00 7.82 10.59
C GLU A 19 -12.56 8.34 10.46
N SER A 20 -11.57 7.45 10.42
CA SER A 20 -10.16 7.86 10.32
C SER A 20 -9.83 8.46 8.95
N GLN A 21 -9.00 9.50 8.96
CA GLN A 21 -8.51 10.13 7.73
C GLN A 21 -7.22 9.44 7.28
N TYR A 22 -7.31 8.70 6.19
CA TYR A 22 -6.19 8.08 5.51
C TYR A 22 -6.54 7.78 4.07
N THR A 23 -5.52 7.68 3.23
CA THR A 23 -5.61 7.25 1.84
C THR A 23 -4.92 5.91 1.67
N ILE A 24 -5.52 5.02 0.91
CA ILE A 24 -4.95 3.70 0.60
C ILE A 24 -4.35 3.73 -0.80
N VAL A 25 -3.08 3.35 -0.89
CA VAL A 25 -2.39 2.97 -2.13
C VAL A 25 -1.92 1.54 -1.97
N SER A 26 -2.27 0.66 -2.88
CA SER A 26 -1.99 -0.77 -2.79
C SER A 26 -1.36 -1.32 -4.06
N SER A 27 -0.39 -2.20 -3.88
CA SER A 27 0.17 -3.02 -4.96
C SER A 27 -0.16 -4.49 -4.72
N LEU A 28 -0.79 -5.11 -5.69
CA LEU A 28 -1.13 -6.52 -5.66
C LEU A 28 -0.22 -7.28 -6.62
N ILE A 29 0.53 -8.23 -6.07
CA ILE A 29 1.44 -9.07 -6.86
C ILE A 29 0.82 -10.45 -7.03
N ASP A 30 0.41 -10.81 -8.24
CA ASP A 30 -0.04 -12.18 -8.56
C ASP A 30 1.17 -13.08 -8.78
N LYS A 31 1.55 -13.79 -7.72
CA LYS A 31 2.74 -14.66 -7.74
C LYS A 31 2.64 -15.80 -8.76
N ARG A 32 1.45 -16.25 -9.11
CA ARG A 32 1.24 -17.32 -10.10
C ARG A 32 1.62 -16.83 -11.48
N LYS A 33 1.19 -15.60 -11.82
CA LYS A 33 1.57 -14.96 -13.08
C LYS A 33 3.03 -14.53 -13.07
N TYR A 34 3.49 -13.99 -11.94
CA TYR A 34 4.87 -13.53 -11.79
C TYR A 34 5.92 -14.61 -12.04
N SER A 35 5.66 -15.87 -11.64
CA SER A 35 6.59 -16.98 -11.86
C SER A 35 6.80 -17.33 -13.33
N HIS A 36 5.90 -16.92 -14.22
CA HIS A 36 5.99 -17.14 -15.67
C HIS A 36 6.68 -15.99 -16.41
N PHE A 37 6.82 -14.83 -15.76
CA PHE A 37 7.52 -13.69 -16.33
C PHE A 37 9.01 -13.73 -15.93
N ASN A 38 9.90 -13.75 -16.91
CA ASN A 38 11.35 -13.61 -16.73
C ASN A 38 11.71 -12.15 -16.39
N THR A 39 11.04 -11.55 -15.40
CA THR A 39 11.33 -10.19 -14.99
C THR A 39 12.40 -10.18 -13.91
N PRO A 40 13.47 -9.38 -14.09
CA PRO A 40 14.53 -9.24 -13.09
C PRO A 40 14.08 -8.46 -11.84
N ASP A 41 12.88 -7.86 -11.88
CA ASP A 41 12.43 -6.96 -10.82
C ASP A 41 11.92 -7.72 -9.59
N ASN A 42 12.42 -7.33 -8.43
CA ASN A 42 11.90 -7.82 -7.16
C ASN A 42 10.45 -7.28 -6.96
N PRO A 43 9.45 -8.16 -6.72
CA PRO A 43 8.06 -7.73 -6.51
C PRO A 43 7.90 -6.67 -5.42
N TYR A 44 8.71 -6.75 -4.37
CA TYR A 44 8.69 -5.77 -3.28
C TYR A 44 9.17 -4.40 -3.76
N SER A 45 10.21 -4.35 -4.58
CA SER A 45 10.70 -3.10 -5.17
C SER A 45 9.67 -2.46 -6.08
N VAL A 46 8.96 -3.26 -6.90
CA VAL A 46 7.86 -2.79 -7.75
C VAL A 46 6.74 -2.19 -6.92
N GLY A 47 6.30 -2.90 -5.88
CA GLY A 47 5.25 -2.43 -4.97
C GLY A 47 5.64 -1.16 -4.22
N THR A 48 6.87 -1.13 -3.70
CA THR A 48 7.40 0.03 -2.97
C THR A 48 7.51 1.25 -3.88
N LYS A 49 8.01 1.08 -5.11
CA LYS A 49 8.13 2.16 -6.10
C LYS A 49 6.76 2.78 -6.39
N PHE A 50 5.77 1.95 -6.69
CA PHE A 50 4.41 2.43 -6.91
C PHE A 50 3.87 3.21 -5.71
N GLY A 51 4.02 2.66 -4.50
CA GLY A 51 3.56 3.32 -3.28
C GLY A 51 4.21 4.69 -3.07
N VAL A 52 5.53 4.77 -3.23
CA VAL A 52 6.30 6.01 -3.06
C VAL A 52 5.91 7.07 -4.10
N GLU A 53 5.79 6.69 -5.37
CA GLU A 53 5.37 7.59 -6.44
C GLU A 53 3.96 8.16 -6.17
N HIS A 54 3.02 7.31 -5.73
CA HIS A 54 1.65 7.75 -5.47
C HIS A 54 1.52 8.58 -4.19
N VAL A 55 2.31 8.30 -3.16
CA VAL A 55 2.41 9.19 -1.98
C VAL A 55 2.97 10.55 -2.39
N PHE A 56 3.98 10.57 -3.27
CA PHE A 56 4.52 11.82 -3.81
C PHE A 56 3.44 12.63 -4.55
N PHE A 57 2.65 12.01 -5.43
CA PHE A 57 1.57 12.68 -6.15
C PHE A 57 0.46 13.18 -5.20
N GLU A 58 0.07 12.39 -4.22
CA GLU A 58 -0.89 12.78 -3.18
C GLU A 58 -0.44 14.06 -2.46
N MET A 59 0.84 14.13 -2.08
CA MET A 59 1.39 15.33 -1.44
C MET A 59 1.41 16.55 -2.36
N GLN A 60 1.60 16.35 -3.69
CA GLN A 60 1.51 17.45 -4.65
C GLN A 60 0.08 17.96 -4.79
N GLU A 61 -0.90 17.07 -4.87
CA GLU A 61 -2.33 17.36 -4.99
C GLU A 61 -2.87 18.12 -3.77
N HIS A 62 -2.35 17.82 -2.58
CA HIS A 62 -2.70 18.48 -1.32
C HIS A 62 -1.83 19.71 -0.97
N GLU A 63 -1.07 20.23 -1.94
CA GLU A 63 -0.22 21.42 -1.76
C GLU A 63 0.82 21.27 -0.63
N GLN A 64 1.22 20.04 -0.30
CA GLN A 64 2.18 19.72 0.77
C GLN A 64 3.63 19.64 0.23
N ARG A 65 3.93 20.39 -0.81
CA ARG A 65 5.27 20.43 -1.43
C ARG A 65 6.35 20.83 -0.43
N GLY A 66 7.47 20.13 -0.47
CA GLY A 66 8.62 20.40 0.39
C GLY A 66 8.50 19.90 1.83
N ARG A 67 7.38 19.27 2.21
CA ARG A 67 7.29 18.60 3.51
C ARG A 67 8.02 17.26 3.50
N LYS A 68 8.61 16.93 4.64
CA LYS A 68 9.19 15.60 4.90
C LYS A 68 8.08 14.59 5.15
N ILE A 69 8.20 13.42 4.51
CA ILE A 69 7.29 12.30 4.66
C ILE A 69 8.02 11.17 5.38
N LEU A 70 7.48 10.76 6.51
CA LEU A 70 7.96 9.61 7.24
C LEU A 70 7.40 8.34 6.61
N ILE A 71 8.26 7.47 6.07
CA ILE A 71 7.90 6.15 5.61
C ILE A 71 8.33 5.12 6.64
N ILE A 72 7.37 4.33 7.10
CA ILE A 72 7.58 3.34 8.14
C ILE A 72 7.31 1.95 7.57
N PHE A 73 8.32 1.08 7.67
CA PHE A 73 8.22 -0.35 7.37
C PHE A 73 8.25 -1.17 8.65
N GLU A 74 7.58 -2.33 8.66
CA GLU A 74 7.78 -3.31 9.71
C GLU A 74 9.14 -3.97 9.53
N SER A 75 9.96 -3.95 10.58
CA SER A 75 11.30 -4.57 10.60
C SER A 75 11.21 -6.09 10.44
N ARG A 76 12.04 -6.63 9.56
CA ARG A 76 12.19 -8.07 9.31
C ARG A 76 13.50 -8.64 9.81
N GLY A 77 14.35 -7.78 10.34
CA GLY A 77 15.67 -8.10 10.82
C GLY A 77 16.72 -7.17 10.22
N ARG A 78 17.86 -7.04 10.91
CA ARG A 78 18.87 -6.02 10.63
C ARG A 78 19.41 -6.05 9.19
N ASN A 79 19.58 -7.25 8.61
CA ASN A 79 20.12 -7.37 7.25
C ASN A 79 19.09 -7.02 6.21
N GLU A 80 17.88 -7.53 6.37
CA GLU A 80 16.75 -7.26 5.48
C GLU A 80 16.35 -5.78 5.50
N ASP A 81 16.34 -5.17 6.68
CA ASP A 81 16.02 -3.75 6.86
C ASP A 81 17.04 -2.86 6.16
N ARG A 82 18.35 -3.20 6.28
CA ARG A 82 19.41 -2.48 5.58
C ARG A 82 19.30 -2.59 4.06
N THR A 83 19.05 -3.81 3.55
CA THR A 83 18.87 -4.03 2.11
C THR A 83 17.68 -3.23 1.59
N LEU A 84 16.55 -3.24 2.32
CA LEU A 84 15.36 -2.49 1.95
C LEU A 84 15.62 -0.98 1.95
N GLU A 85 16.35 -0.47 2.93
CA GLU A 85 16.73 0.94 2.99
C GLU A 85 17.63 1.37 1.82
N GLU A 86 18.64 0.53 1.47
CA GLU A 86 19.53 0.78 0.34
C GLU A 86 18.75 0.79 -0.99
N GLU A 87 17.87 -0.19 -1.22
CA GLU A 87 17.01 -0.25 -2.39
C GLU A 87 16.06 0.95 -2.46
N PHE A 88 15.47 1.35 -1.34
CA PHE A 88 14.60 2.51 -1.25
C PHE A 88 15.34 3.81 -1.61
N LYS A 89 16.51 4.04 -1.04
CA LYS A 89 17.35 5.22 -1.35
C LYS A 89 17.70 5.27 -2.82
N LYS A 90 18.17 4.15 -3.37
CA LYS A 90 18.50 4.04 -4.80
C LYS A 90 17.30 4.35 -5.70
N MET A 91 16.12 3.84 -5.36
CA MET A 91 14.88 4.09 -6.09
C MET A 91 14.51 5.58 -6.09
N VAL A 92 14.58 6.25 -4.93
CA VAL A 92 14.28 7.69 -4.81
C VAL A 92 15.31 8.53 -5.56
N GLU A 93 16.61 8.18 -5.48
CA GLU A 93 17.68 8.88 -6.19
C GLU A 93 17.58 8.75 -7.72
N GLN A 94 17.17 7.58 -8.21
CA GLN A 94 16.99 7.29 -9.64
C GLN A 94 15.65 7.77 -10.19
N SER A 95 14.75 8.26 -9.36
CA SER A 95 13.46 8.76 -9.79
C SER A 95 13.61 10.02 -10.64
N ASN A 96 12.84 10.08 -11.74
CA ASN A 96 12.71 11.23 -12.60
C ASN A 96 11.69 12.27 -12.09
N LEU A 97 11.02 12.00 -10.97
CA LEU A 97 10.03 12.90 -10.38
C LEU A 97 10.73 14.10 -9.72
N ASN A 98 10.47 15.27 -10.25
CA ASN A 98 11.09 16.50 -9.77
C ASN A 98 10.60 16.83 -8.35
N GLY A 99 11.53 16.96 -7.40
CA GLY A 99 11.23 17.27 -6.00
C GLY A 99 11.04 16.05 -5.09
N ILE A 100 11.13 14.82 -5.60
CA ILE A 100 11.03 13.61 -4.77
C ILE A 100 12.27 13.39 -3.89
N LYS A 101 13.43 13.84 -4.39
CA LYS A 101 14.72 13.64 -3.68
C LYS A 101 14.71 14.40 -2.36
N GLY A 102 15.11 13.70 -1.30
CA GLY A 102 15.15 14.25 0.04
C GLY A 102 13.79 14.47 0.70
N MET A 103 12.68 14.07 0.08
CA MET A 103 11.34 14.22 0.63
C MET A 103 11.00 13.16 1.68
N PHE A 104 11.59 11.98 1.55
CA PHE A 104 11.24 10.81 2.37
C PHE A 104 12.28 10.54 3.45
N ASP A 105 11.81 10.28 4.67
CA ASP A 105 12.58 9.74 5.78
C ASP A 105 12.17 8.28 6.00
N PHE A 106 13.11 7.36 5.81
CA PHE A 106 12.89 5.91 5.88
C PHE A 106 13.14 5.38 7.28
N HIS A 107 12.19 4.59 7.80
CA HIS A 107 12.33 3.95 9.10
C HIS A 107 11.83 2.51 9.08
N CYS A 108 12.59 1.59 9.67
CA CYS A 108 12.16 0.26 10.03
C CYS A 108 11.84 0.19 11.52
N VAL A 109 10.64 -0.24 11.86
CA VAL A 109 10.15 -0.28 13.24
C VAL A 109 9.74 -1.70 13.61
N SER A 110 10.21 -2.16 14.79
CA SER A 110 9.84 -3.48 15.28
C SER A 110 8.33 -3.65 15.41
N LYS A 111 7.81 -4.83 15.04
CA LYS A 111 6.41 -5.23 15.26
C LYS A 111 5.94 -5.02 16.69
N LYS A 112 6.86 -5.14 17.68
CA LYS A 112 6.56 -4.91 19.10
C LYS A 112 6.14 -3.47 19.40
N ALA A 113 6.50 -2.50 18.55
CA ALA A 113 6.08 -1.10 18.71
C ALA A 113 4.59 -0.90 18.48
N ASN A 114 3.93 -1.87 17.83
CA ASN A 114 2.48 -1.94 17.67
C ASN A 114 1.87 -0.65 17.10
N LEU A 115 2.51 -0.10 16.07
CA LEU A 115 2.09 1.17 15.46
C LEU A 115 0.72 1.02 14.77
N PRO A 116 -0.25 1.91 15.05
CA PRO A 116 -1.58 1.84 14.46
C PRO A 116 -1.59 1.85 12.92
N GLY A 117 -0.69 2.63 12.30
CA GLY A 117 -0.57 2.70 10.84
C GLY A 117 -0.14 1.36 10.21
N LEU A 118 0.79 0.62 10.84
CA LEU A 118 1.20 -0.71 10.37
C LEU A 118 0.09 -1.75 10.56
N GLN A 119 -0.65 -1.67 11.67
CA GLN A 119 -1.84 -2.54 11.87
C GLN A 119 -2.92 -2.26 10.83
N LEU A 120 -3.15 -0.99 10.52
CA LEU A 120 -4.10 -0.60 9.49
C LEU A 120 -3.68 -1.14 8.13
N ALA A 121 -2.41 -1.06 7.77
CA ALA A 121 -1.87 -1.61 6.53
C ALA A 121 -2.11 -3.13 6.42
N ASP A 122 -1.91 -3.88 7.50
CA ASP A 122 -2.21 -5.32 7.55
C ASP A 122 -3.71 -5.61 7.38
N LEU A 123 -4.56 -4.82 8.03
CA LEU A 123 -6.02 -5.01 7.96
C LEU A 123 -6.58 -4.79 6.56
N VAL A 124 -6.04 -3.83 5.79
CA VAL A 124 -6.55 -3.52 4.44
C VAL A 124 -6.03 -4.49 3.38
N ALA A 125 -4.90 -5.13 3.59
CA ALA A 125 -4.26 -5.98 2.58
C ALA A 125 -5.12 -7.19 2.18
N ARG A 126 -5.71 -7.90 3.15
CA ARG A 126 -6.51 -9.10 2.89
C ARG A 126 -7.79 -8.82 2.10
N PRO A 127 -8.65 -7.85 2.46
CA PRO A 127 -9.84 -7.51 1.69
C PRO A 127 -9.54 -7.17 0.22
N ILE A 128 -8.46 -6.44 -0.04
CA ILE A 128 -8.02 -6.10 -1.39
C ILE A 128 -7.64 -7.37 -2.18
N GLY A 129 -6.85 -8.26 -1.55
CA GLY A 129 -6.46 -9.52 -2.16
C GLY A 129 -7.64 -10.45 -2.45
N VAL A 130 -8.60 -10.55 -1.52
CA VAL A 130 -9.82 -11.36 -1.68
C VAL A 130 -10.68 -10.80 -2.82
N HIS A 131 -10.85 -9.49 -2.90
CA HIS A 131 -11.61 -8.86 -3.99
C HIS A 131 -11.01 -9.17 -5.37
N TYR A 132 -9.69 -9.15 -5.48
CA TYR A 132 -9.01 -9.51 -6.73
C TYR A 132 -9.15 -10.99 -7.10
N LEU A 133 -8.98 -11.89 -6.12
CA LEU A 133 -8.98 -13.33 -6.37
C LEU A 133 -10.38 -13.90 -6.57
N HIS A 134 -11.39 -13.29 -5.95
CA HIS A 134 -12.78 -13.74 -5.93
C HIS A 134 -13.73 -12.56 -6.17
N PRO A 135 -13.71 -11.95 -7.37
CA PRO A 135 -14.48 -10.73 -7.67
C PRO A 135 -15.99 -10.92 -7.51
N GLU A 136 -16.49 -12.15 -7.71
CA GLU A 136 -17.92 -12.50 -7.55
C GLU A 136 -18.33 -12.68 -6.07
N GLN A 137 -17.36 -12.74 -5.16
CA GLN A 137 -17.67 -12.94 -3.75
C GLN A 137 -17.98 -11.58 -3.10
N HIS A 138 -19.14 -11.50 -2.42
CA HIS A 138 -19.47 -10.34 -1.58
C HIS A 138 -18.38 -10.08 -0.56
N ASN A 139 -17.81 -8.88 -0.56
CA ASN A 139 -16.68 -8.48 0.27
C ASN A 139 -16.98 -7.14 0.96
N ARG A 140 -17.76 -7.19 2.04
CA ARG A 140 -18.14 -6.00 2.82
C ARG A 140 -16.93 -5.18 3.28
N ALA A 141 -15.82 -5.83 3.59
CA ALA A 141 -14.61 -5.13 4.00
C ALA A 141 -14.02 -4.31 2.84
N TRP A 142 -14.03 -4.85 1.61
CA TRP A 142 -13.63 -4.11 0.43
C TRP A 142 -14.54 -2.89 0.18
N GLU A 143 -15.85 -3.04 0.31
CA GLU A 143 -16.80 -1.94 0.12
C GLU A 143 -16.52 -0.77 1.08
N MET A 144 -16.08 -1.07 2.32
CA MET A 144 -15.68 -0.06 3.30
C MET A 144 -14.34 0.60 2.98
N LEU A 145 -13.43 -0.10 2.32
CA LEU A 145 -12.11 0.42 1.95
C LEU A 145 -12.13 1.23 0.67
N LEU A 146 -13.04 0.92 -0.25
CA LEU A 146 -13.11 1.54 -1.57
C LEU A 146 -13.14 3.08 -1.52
N PRO A 147 -13.91 3.75 -0.64
CA PRO A 147 -13.90 5.20 -0.50
C PRO A 147 -12.57 5.79 0.05
N LYS A 148 -11.70 4.94 0.59
CA LYS A 148 -10.37 5.31 1.11
C LYS A 148 -9.24 5.06 0.11
N MET A 149 -9.55 4.36 -0.97
CA MET A 149 -8.57 4.13 -2.04
C MET A 149 -8.31 5.42 -2.81
N ARG A 150 -7.04 5.68 -3.13
CA ARG A 150 -6.69 6.78 -4.02
C ARG A 150 -7.27 6.52 -5.41
N THR A 151 -7.91 7.53 -5.99
CA THR A 151 -8.45 7.46 -7.34
C THR A 151 -7.92 8.63 -8.18
N SER A 152 -8.03 8.52 -9.50
CA SER A 152 -7.87 9.67 -10.39
C SER A 152 -9.04 10.66 -10.20
N HIS A 153 -8.95 11.81 -10.83
CA HIS A 153 -10.00 12.84 -10.78
C HIS A 153 -11.34 12.34 -11.36
N ASP A 154 -11.29 11.43 -12.32
CA ASP A 154 -12.45 10.77 -12.94
C ASP A 154 -12.86 9.46 -12.23
N GLY A 155 -12.30 9.18 -11.04
CA GLY A 155 -12.67 8.04 -10.19
C GLY A 155 -12.01 6.72 -10.55
N LYS A 156 -11.01 6.71 -11.44
CA LYS A 156 -10.29 5.48 -11.82
C LYS A 156 -9.38 5.01 -10.68
N LEU A 157 -9.52 3.76 -10.28
CA LEU A 157 -8.76 3.14 -9.19
C LEU A 157 -7.43 2.53 -9.68
N GLU A 158 -7.49 1.76 -10.77
CA GLU A 158 -6.32 1.07 -11.31
C GLU A 158 -5.29 2.06 -11.85
N GLY A 159 -4.05 1.88 -11.46
CA GLY A 159 -2.95 2.80 -11.79
C GLY A 159 -2.84 4.02 -10.85
N TYR A 160 -3.80 4.24 -9.96
CA TYR A 160 -3.81 5.31 -8.95
C TYR A 160 -3.75 4.77 -7.53
N GLY A 161 -4.81 4.16 -7.03
CA GLY A 161 -4.86 3.56 -5.70
C GLY A 161 -4.55 2.07 -5.69
N LEU A 162 -4.65 1.41 -6.84
CA LEU A 162 -4.37 -0.01 -7.00
C LEU A 162 -3.48 -0.27 -8.20
N LYS A 163 -2.37 -0.96 -7.99
CA LYS A 163 -1.54 -1.54 -9.05
C LYS A 163 -1.57 -3.05 -8.95
N ILE A 164 -1.94 -3.70 -10.05
CA ILE A 164 -1.85 -5.15 -10.19
C ILE A 164 -0.60 -5.47 -11.01
N TYR A 165 0.24 -6.38 -10.51
CA TYR A 165 1.48 -6.76 -11.19
C TYR A 165 1.67 -8.27 -11.22
N PRO A 166 2.13 -8.86 -12.33
CA PRO A 166 2.31 -8.22 -13.63
C PRO A 166 0.98 -7.77 -14.25
N GLN A 167 1.02 -6.67 -14.98
CA GLN A 167 -0.14 -6.24 -15.76
C GLN A 167 -0.41 -7.26 -16.87
N PHE A 168 -1.67 -7.62 -17.03
CA PHE A 168 -2.09 -8.48 -18.13
C PHE A 168 -2.16 -7.63 -19.40
N ASP A 169 -1.36 -7.98 -20.40
CA ASP A 169 -1.61 -7.51 -21.76
C ASP A 169 -2.59 -8.51 -22.41
N PRO A 170 -3.85 -8.10 -22.71
CA PRO A 170 -4.85 -9.00 -23.29
C PRO A 170 -4.50 -9.44 -24.72
N THR A 171 -3.34 -9.03 -25.24
CA THR A 171 -2.89 -9.32 -26.62
C THR A 171 -1.80 -10.38 -26.70
N GLU A 172 -1.35 -10.99 -25.58
CA GLU A 172 -0.43 -12.15 -25.56
C GLU A 172 -1.17 -13.47 -25.30
#